data_443c22f5457291ddcac71f8d0612266d
#
_entry.id   443c22f5457291ddcac71f8d0612266d
#
_cell.length_a   1.000
_cell.length_b   1.000
_cell.length_c   1.000
_cell.angle_alpha   90.00
_cell.angle_beta   90.00
_cell.angle_gamma   90.00
#
_symmetry.space_group_name_H-M   'P 1'
#
loop_
_entity.id
_entity.type
_entity.pdbx_description
1 polymer ?
#
loop_
_entity_poly.entity_id
_entity_poly.type
_entity_poly.pdbx_seq_one_letter_code
_entity_poly.pdbx_strand_id
1 'polypeptide(L)'
;MAFSEFDRPAWPLLAQVSRPSRYSGSEWRPYALPSWDEARDSLRVCLAFPDVYEIGMSYYGFQLLSAFIRNEGCLVDRAYCPWVDMEALLRRYEMPLSSTEQERPLRDFDVLGFTLQHEMGYTNVLTMLDLGGVPLRSEARGDGDPIVVAGGPGALVPEPVAPFFDLFCVGEGEPVLPELLAVLRDTRGGRRSERLAACARLEGIYVPACHDGTPVRRQFLESFEEAFSPQGLIVPSVSVVHDRAALELFRGCSRGCRFCQAGMVCRPVRERDPQRVVDSIVGLVDRTGWEEVGLLSLASCDYSGIESVIDALGGPLSERNAKLSLPSLRMDGFSIGLAERLQKLRRGGLTFAPEAGTQRLRDVINKGFSEESIFACLDEVFSRGWDRVKLYFMMGLPTETDEDLDGIVELAQSVLGLARRKGRKRASVSASVAGFVPKGHTPFQWERQNTVEEFREKGRHLKGRVRDRAISLSYHEPEQSFLEGVLARGDRRVADVIERAWRTGARFDSWSETFNLQRWLDAFEFHSLSPHEFTRERDESEPLPWDHIDSGLTREFLLRERRRAYAARTTADCRSGCAACGLGCRGTGASP
;
A
#
# COMPACT_ATOMS: atom_id res chain seq x y z
N MET A 1 1.05 -37.26 16.74
CA MET A 1 2.41 -37.63 16.31
C MET A 1 2.98 -36.39 15.68
N ALA A 2 4.06 -35.84 16.24
CA ALA A 2 4.74 -34.72 15.61
C ALA A 2 5.37 -35.26 14.31
N PHE A 3 4.95 -34.72 13.17
CA PHE A 3 5.69 -34.92 11.92
C PHE A 3 7.11 -34.43 12.18
N SER A 4 8.11 -35.22 11.80
CA SER A 4 9.48 -34.74 11.88
C SER A 4 9.59 -33.53 10.94
N GLU A 5 10.19 -32.45 11.39
CA GLU A 5 10.41 -31.22 10.60
C GLU A 5 11.10 -31.47 9.26
N PHE A 6 11.57 -32.68 8.99
CA PHE A 6 12.32 -33.10 7.81
C PHE A 6 11.48 -33.66 6.66
N ASP A 7 10.16 -33.83 6.83
CA ASP A 7 9.28 -34.41 5.80
C ASP A 7 8.62 -33.38 4.86
N ARG A 8 9.00 -32.12 4.93
CA ARG A 8 8.48 -31.08 4.02
C ARG A 8 9.15 -31.16 2.66
N PRO A 9 8.39 -31.21 1.56
CA PRO A 9 8.97 -31.39 0.21
C PRO A 9 10.04 -30.37 -0.18
N ALA A 10 9.92 -29.11 0.27
CA ALA A 10 10.87 -28.05 -0.04
C ALA A 10 12.11 -28.02 0.87
N TRP A 11 12.16 -28.77 1.97
CA TRP A 11 13.26 -28.68 2.95
C TRP A 11 14.66 -28.97 2.38
N PRO A 12 14.87 -29.95 1.49
CA PRO A 12 16.19 -30.16 0.88
C PRO A 12 16.67 -28.98 0.04
N LEU A 13 15.76 -28.11 -0.44
CA LEU A 13 16.10 -26.91 -1.22
C LEU A 13 16.56 -25.75 -0.33
N LEU A 14 16.13 -25.70 0.93
CA LEU A 14 16.40 -24.60 1.82
C LEU A 14 17.90 -24.37 2.07
N ALA A 15 18.70 -25.42 2.01
CA ALA A 15 20.16 -25.32 2.13
C ALA A 15 20.83 -24.60 0.94
N GLN A 16 20.11 -24.39 -0.17
CA GLN A 16 20.63 -23.83 -1.41
C GLN A 16 20.19 -22.39 -1.65
N VAL A 17 19.36 -21.81 -0.74
CA VAL A 17 18.85 -20.43 -0.87
C VAL A 17 19.51 -19.49 0.13
N SER A 18 19.55 -18.21 -0.20
CA SER A 18 20.19 -17.17 0.60
C SER A 18 19.51 -16.90 1.94
N ARG A 19 18.19 -17.11 2.03
CA ARG A 19 17.37 -16.89 3.23
C ARG A 19 16.40 -18.04 3.47
N PRO A 20 16.86 -19.20 3.96
CA PRO A 20 16.04 -20.39 4.10
C PRO A 20 14.84 -20.22 5.06
N SER A 21 15.01 -19.41 6.11
CA SER A 21 13.96 -19.13 7.10
C SER A 21 12.69 -18.50 6.52
N ARG A 22 12.80 -17.80 5.37
CA ARG A 22 11.69 -17.22 4.62
C ARG A 22 10.65 -18.26 4.21
N TYR A 23 11.07 -19.51 4.04
CA TYR A 23 10.25 -20.62 3.51
C TYR A 23 9.93 -21.68 4.56
N SER A 24 10.34 -21.45 5.82
CA SER A 24 10.19 -22.46 6.89
C SER A 24 8.75 -22.58 7.39
N GLY A 25 7.88 -21.59 7.17
CA GLY A 25 6.53 -21.55 7.74
C GLY A 25 6.50 -21.52 9.28
N SER A 26 7.63 -21.18 9.90
CA SER A 26 7.75 -21.10 11.36
C SER A 26 7.08 -19.83 11.87
N GLU A 27 5.90 -19.98 12.47
CA GLU A 27 5.06 -18.89 12.95
C GLU A 27 4.29 -19.32 14.18
N TRP A 28 4.09 -18.41 15.12
CA TRP A 28 3.05 -18.59 16.12
C TRP A 28 1.70 -18.10 15.57
N ARG A 29 0.66 -18.91 15.74
CA ARG A 29 -0.69 -18.61 15.23
C ARG A 29 -1.68 -18.56 16.38
N PRO A 30 -2.56 -17.56 16.44
CA PRO A 30 -3.58 -17.43 17.49
C PRO A 30 -4.80 -18.34 17.28
N TYR A 31 -4.73 -19.31 16.37
CA TYR A 31 -5.81 -20.23 16.02
C TYR A 31 -5.27 -21.62 15.69
N ALA A 32 -6.14 -22.63 15.82
CA ALA A 32 -5.85 -23.97 15.34
C ALA A 32 -6.03 -24.03 13.81
N LEU A 33 -5.15 -24.76 13.14
CA LEU A 33 -5.27 -25.05 11.72
C LEU A 33 -6.15 -26.31 11.56
N PRO A 34 -7.30 -26.22 10.87
CA PRO A 34 -7.99 -27.42 10.43
C PRO A 34 -7.12 -28.15 9.39
N SER A 35 -7.16 -29.47 9.37
CA SER A 35 -6.51 -30.20 8.30
C SER A 35 -7.23 -30.00 6.96
N TRP A 36 -6.52 -30.20 5.87
CA TRP A 36 -7.08 -30.09 4.52
C TRP A 36 -8.33 -30.97 4.31
N ASP A 37 -8.34 -32.17 4.90
CA ASP A 37 -9.44 -33.12 4.77
C ASP A 37 -10.63 -32.78 5.68
N GLU A 38 -10.40 -32.25 6.87
CA GLU A 38 -11.45 -31.74 7.76
C GLU A 38 -12.19 -30.55 7.14
N ALA A 39 -11.50 -29.74 6.36
CA ALA A 39 -12.04 -28.58 5.67
C ALA A 39 -12.61 -28.92 4.26
N ARG A 40 -12.98 -30.17 4.01
CA ARG A 40 -13.47 -30.61 2.68
C ARG A 40 -14.66 -29.79 2.18
N ASP A 41 -15.60 -29.49 3.07
CA ASP A 41 -16.84 -28.80 2.74
C ASP A 41 -16.70 -27.26 2.83
N SER A 42 -15.58 -26.76 3.37
CA SER A 42 -15.29 -25.33 3.43
C SER A 42 -14.74 -24.83 2.09
N LEU A 43 -15.02 -23.57 1.76
CA LEU A 43 -14.34 -22.89 0.66
C LEU A 43 -12.86 -22.71 1.02
N ARG A 44 -11.96 -23.13 0.14
CA ARG A 44 -10.51 -23.10 0.34
C ARG A 44 -9.92 -21.88 -0.35
N VAL A 45 -9.42 -20.94 0.43
CA VAL A 45 -8.91 -19.65 -0.04
C VAL A 45 -7.42 -19.56 0.25
N CYS A 46 -6.61 -19.33 -0.76
CA CYS A 46 -5.21 -18.94 -0.58
C CYS A 46 -5.06 -17.44 -0.85
N LEU A 47 -4.64 -16.69 0.16
CA LEU A 47 -4.25 -15.29 -0.01
C LEU A 47 -2.80 -15.22 -0.48
N ALA A 48 -2.56 -14.54 -1.58
CA ALA A 48 -1.26 -14.42 -2.24
C ALA A 48 -0.74 -12.98 -2.14
N PHE A 49 0.45 -12.81 -1.60
CA PHE A 49 1.14 -11.54 -1.56
C PHE A 49 2.27 -11.53 -2.60
N PRO A 50 2.25 -10.66 -3.62
CA PRO A 50 3.20 -10.71 -4.73
C PRO A 50 4.54 -10.01 -4.39
N ASP A 51 5.08 -10.31 -3.23
CA ASP A 51 6.43 -9.97 -2.78
C ASP A 51 6.91 -11.04 -1.79
N VAL A 52 8.14 -10.90 -1.30
CA VAL A 52 8.75 -11.85 -0.36
C VAL A 52 8.01 -11.86 0.99
N TYR A 53 8.21 -12.93 1.74
CA TYR A 53 7.58 -13.17 3.04
C TYR A 53 7.72 -11.98 4.00
N GLU A 54 8.92 -11.39 4.12
CA GLU A 54 9.19 -10.33 5.08
C GLU A 54 8.41 -9.04 4.80
N ILE A 55 8.07 -8.81 3.53
CA ILE A 55 7.21 -7.69 3.11
C ILE A 55 5.75 -8.03 3.37
N GLY A 56 5.29 -9.16 2.84
CA GLY A 56 3.89 -9.56 2.94
C GLY A 56 3.42 -9.80 4.37
N MET A 57 4.28 -10.42 5.20
CA MET A 57 3.98 -10.68 6.61
C MET A 57 3.92 -9.38 7.44
N SER A 58 4.67 -8.36 7.03
CA SER A 58 4.63 -7.03 7.65
C SER A 58 3.37 -6.23 7.31
N TYR A 59 2.59 -6.67 6.32
CA TYR A 59 1.44 -5.93 5.86
C TYR A 59 0.19 -6.26 6.68
N TYR A 60 -0.21 -5.34 7.56
CA TYR A 60 -1.35 -5.52 8.47
C TYR A 60 -2.65 -5.91 7.75
N GLY A 61 -2.96 -5.25 6.61
CA GLY A 61 -4.16 -5.55 5.84
C GLY A 61 -4.23 -6.99 5.33
N PHE A 62 -3.09 -7.61 5.05
CA PHE A 62 -3.02 -9.01 4.61
C PHE A 62 -3.35 -9.98 5.76
N GLN A 63 -2.83 -9.69 6.96
CA GLN A 63 -3.18 -10.46 8.16
C GLN A 63 -4.64 -10.25 8.57
N LEU A 64 -5.14 -8.99 8.48
CA LEU A 64 -6.54 -8.65 8.75
C LEU A 64 -7.49 -9.44 7.84
N LEU A 65 -7.24 -9.44 6.53
CA LEU A 65 -8.06 -10.17 5.55
C LEU A 65 -8.01 -11.68 5.79
N SER A 66 -6.83 -12.23 6.10
CA SER A 66 -6.69 -13.65 6.43
C SER A 66 -7.56 -14.03 7.64
N ALA A 67 -7.54 -13.22 8.69
CA ALA A 67 -8.36 -13.45 9.88
C ALA A 67 -9.86 -13.25 9.58
N PHE A 68 -10.21 -12.24 8.80
CA PHE A 68 -11.59 -11.94 8.40
C PHE A 68 -12.21 -13.09 7.59
N ILE A 69 -11.54 -13.54 6.53
CA ILE A 69 -12.03 -14.64 5.66
C ILE A 69 -12.14 -15.95 6.43
N ARG A 70 -11.24 -16.18 7.40
CA ARG A 70 -11.34 -17.35 8.30
C ARG A 70 -12.56 -17.25 9.20
N ASN A 71 -12.90 -16.06 9.70
CA ASN A 71 -14.11 -15.81 10.49
C ASN A 71 -15.40 -16.05 9.68
N GLU A 72 -15.34 -15.90 8.35
CA GLU A 72 -16.43 -16.24 7.41
C GLU A 72 -16.54 -17.76 7.14
N GLY A 73 -15.83 -18.61 7.88
CA GLY A 73 -15.91 -20.06 7.82
C GLY A 73 -15.16 -20.71 6.65
N CYS A 74 -14.20 -19.99 6.07
CA CYS A 74 -13.32 -20.53 5.03
C CYS A 74 -12.06 -21.18 5.61
N LEU A 75 -11.52 -22.20 4.91
CA LEU A 75 -10.13 -22.58 5.12
C LEU A 75 -9.26 -21.53 4.42
N VAL A 76 -8.44 -20.85 5.20
CA VAL A 76 -7.57 -19.78 4.68
C VAL A 76 -6.12 -20.16 4.86
N ASP A 77 -5.35 -20.05 3.79
CA ASP A 77 -3.89 -20.14 3.79
C ASP A 77 -3.27 -18.95 3.09
N ARG A 78 -1.95 -18.83 3.14
CA ARG A 78 -1.19 -17.70 2.58
C ARG A 78 -0.06 -18.20 1.70
N ALA A 79 0.29 -17.39 0.70
CA ALA A 79 1.45 -17.62 -0.14
C ALA A 79 2.18 -16.30 -0.42
N TYR A 80 3.48 -16.40 -0.61
CA TYR A 80 4.37 -15.26 -0.91
C TYR A 80 5.19 -15.57 -2.16
N CYS A 81 5.59 -14.53 -2.88
CA CYS A 81 6.43 -14.72 -4.05
C CYS A 81 7.82 -15.23 -3.64
N PRO A 82 8.28 -16.37 -4.18
CA PRO A 82 9.61 -16.88 -3.88
C PRO A 82 10.67 -15.97 -4.53
N TRP A 83 11.75 -15.68 -3.77
CA TRP A 83 12.89 -14.95 -4.33
C TRP A 83 13.52 -15.72 -5.50
N VAL A 84 14.27 -15.03 -6.32
CA VAL A 84 14.82 -15.56 -7.58
C VAL A 84 15.64 -16.86 -7.42
N ASP A 85 16.32 -17.05 -6.30
CA ASP A 85 17.06 -18.27 -6.01
C ASP A 85 16.14 -19.47 -5.74
N MET A 86 15.07 -19.29 -4.97
CA MET A 86 14.07 -20.31 -4.72
C MET A 86 13.21 -20.56 -5.98
N GLU A 87 12.83 -19.52 -6.74
CA GLU A 87 12.17 -19.68 -8.02
C GLU A 87 12.96 -20.61 -8.94
N ALA A 88 14.27 -20.37 -9.07
CA ALA A 88 15.16 -21.19 -9.90
C ALA A 88 15.19 -22.66 -9.46
N LEU A 89 15.17 -22.93 -8.15
CA LEU A 89 15.13 -24.29 -7.62
C LEU A 89 13.78 -24.96 -7.85
N LEU A 90 12.67 -24.27 -7.59
CA LEU A 90 11.33 -24.79 -7.84
C LEU A 90 11.17 -25.19 -9.32
N ARG A 91 11.64 -24.34 -10.24
CA ARG A 91 11.63 -24.67 -11.69
C ARG A 91 12.54 -25.84 -12.04
N ARG A 92 13.75 -25.88 -11.49
CA ARG A 92 14.73 -26.94 -11.76
C ARG A 92 14.24 -28.33 -11.33
N TYR A 93 13.54 -28.37 -10.19
CA TYR A 93 13.05 -29.63 -9.63
C TYR A 93 11.56 -29.89 -9.95
N GLU A 94 10.95 -29.08 -10.81
CA GLU A 94 9.53 -29.18 -11.20
C GLU A 94 8.58 -29.21 -10.01
N MET A 95 8.92 -28.47 -8.93
CA MET A 95 8.12 -28.38 -7.72
C MET A 95 7.20 -27.15 -7.80
N PRO A 96 5.90 -27.32 -7.51
CA PRO A 96 4.98 -26.19 -7.51
C PRO A 96 5.23 -25.27 -6.31
N LEU A 97 4.91 -23.97 -6.49
CA LEU A 97 4.78 -23.06 -5.35
C LEU A 97 3.59 -23.52 -4.49
N SER A 98 3.88 -23.73 -3.22
CA SER A 98 2.89 -24.16 -2.23
C SER A 98 2.58 -23.05 -1.22
N SER A 99 1.40 -23.15 -0.62
CA SER A 99 0.97 -22.30 0.48
C SER A 99 1.79 -22.54 1.76
N THR A 100 1.76 -21.59 2.70
CA THR A 100 2.64 -21.58 3.87
C THR A 100 2.19 -22.53 4.99
N GLU A 101 0.88 -22.68 5.19
CA GLU A 101 0.32 -23.40 6.35
C GLU A 101 -0.05 -24.85 6.00
N GLN A 102 -0.74 -25.07 4.89
CA GLN A 102 -1.21 -26.38 4.41
C GLN A 102 -0.21 -27.06 3.47
N GLU A 103 0.79 -26.31 2.98
CA GLU A 103 1.80 -26.79 2.03
C GLU A 103 1.20 -27.38 0.74
N ARG A 104 0.07 -26.82 0.29
CA ARG A 104 -0.64 -27.23 -0.91
C ARG A 104 -0.28 -26.36 -2.12
N PRO A 105 -0.13 -26.95 -3.31
CA PRO A 105 0.00 -26.19 -4.55
C PRO A 105 -1.13 -25.18 -4.71
N LEU A 106 -0.84 -23.98 -5.24
CA LEU A 106 -1.84 -22.91 -5.33
C LEU A 106 -3.06 -23.33 -6.20
N ARG A 107 -2.87 -24.19 -7.18
CA ARG A 107 -3.95 -24.72 -8.03
C ARG A 107 -4.98 -25.59 -7.28
N ASP A 108 -4.66 -26.08 -6.09
CA ASP A 108 -5.55 -26.97 -5.33
C ASP A 108 -6.63 -26.19 -4.53
N PHE A 109 -6.50 -24.86 -4.46
CA PHE A 109 -7.47 -24.00 -3.80
C PHE A 109 -8.67 -23.66 -4.70
N ASP A 110 -9.80 -23.33 -4.09
CA ASP A 110 -11.00 -22.88 -4.81
C ASP A 110 -10.86 -21.40 -5.26
N VAL A 111 -10.14 -20.60 -4.46
CA VAL A 111 -9.94 -19.17 -4.66
C VAL A 111 -8.49 -18.80 -4.38
N LEU A 112 -7.92 -18.02 -5.28
CA LEU A 112 -6.58 -17.45 -5.12
C LEU A 112 -6.70 -15.92 -5.10
N GLY A 113 -6.57 -15.32 -3.92
CA GLY A 113 -6.77 -13.88 -3.69
C GLY A 113 -5.45 -13.12 -3.62
N PHE A 114 -5.19 -12.25 -4.58
CA PHE A 114 -4.02 -11.38 -4.58
C PHE A 114 -4.33 -10.00 -3.99
N THR A 115 -3.42 -9.46 -3.18
CA THR A 115 -3.46 -8.07 -2.76
C THR A 115 -2.48 -7.24 -3.60
N LEU A 116 -3.01 -6.37 -4.44
CA LEU A 116 -2.24 -5.50 -5.34
C LEU A 116 -1.93 -4.17 -4.64
N GLN A 117 -0.81 -4.10 -3.92
CA GLN A 117 -0.42 -2.92 -3.14
C GLN A 117 0.39 -1.91 -3.96
N HIS A 118 1.13 -2.39 -4.97
CA HIS A 118 2.01 -1.59 -5.79
C HIS A 118 2.13 -2.20 -7.19
N GLU A 119 2.19 -1.36 -8.21
CA GLU A 119 2.22 -1.78 -9.61
C GLU A 119 3.50 -2.57 -9.97
N MET A 120 4.61 -2.26 -9.30
CA MET A 120 5.90 -2.93 -9.52
C MET A 120 5.92 -4.42 -9.06
N GLY A 121 4.83 -4.91 -8.47
CA GLY A 121 4.63 -6.32 -8.12
C GLY A 121 3.93 -7.16 -9.21
N TYR A 122 3.56 -6.60 -10.35
CA TYR A 122 2.75 -7.30 -11.34
C TYR A 122 3.45 -8.52 -11.96
N THR A 123 4.77 -8.45 -12.20
CA THR A 123 5.54 -9.61 -12.68
C THR A 123 5.61 -10.73 -11.65
N ASN A 124 5.57 -10.40 -10.36
CA ASN A 124 5.54 -11.38 -9.28
C ASN A 124 4.20 -12.13 -9.22
N VAL A 125 3.07 -11.46 -9.57
CA VAL A 125 1.77 -12.14 -9.72
C VAL A 125 1.89 -13.27 -10.77
N LEU A 126 2.49 -12.98 -11.93
CA LEU A 126 2.69 -13.98 -12.98
C LEU A 126 3.60 -15.12 -12.52
N THR A 127 4.67 -14.81 -11.78
CA THR A 127 5.56 -15.80 -11.19
C THR A 127 4.79 -16.75 -10.25
N MET A 128 3.94 -16.19 -9.39
CA MET A 128 3.16 -17.00 -8.44
C MET A 128 2.10 -17.86 -9.14
N LEU A 129 1.42 -17.33 -10.16
CA LEU A 129 0.46 -18.10 -10.98
C LEU A 129 1.15 -19.27 -11.68
N ASP A 130 2.24 -19.00 -12.39
CA ASP A 130 2.98 -19.99 -13.17
C ASP A 130 3.56 -21.10 -12.28
N LEU A 131 4.29 -20.74 -11.22
CA LEU A 131 4.81 -21.71 -10.26
C LEU A 131 3.71 -22.44 -9.49
N GLY A 132 2.57 -21.79 -9.26
CA GLY A 132 1.41 -22.38 -8.60
C GLY A 132 0.64 -23.36 -9.50
N GLY A 133 1.00 -23.47 -10.78
CA GLY A 133 0.33 -24.32 -11.76
C GLY A 133 -1.02 -23.79 -12.22
N VAL A 134 -1.23 -22.47 -12.13
CA VAL A 134 -2.46 -21.79 -12.56
C VAL A 134 -2.21 -21.05 -13.89
N PRO A 135 -3.05 -21.25 -14.93
CA PRO A 135 -2.86 -20.54 -16.19
C PRO A 135 -2.81 -19.01 -15.98
N LEU A 136 -1.85 -18.33 -16.63
CA LEU A 136 -1.62 -16.91 -16.43
C LEU A 136 -2.86 -16.07 -16.75
N ARG A 137 -3.43 -16.31 -17.94
CA ARG A 137 -4.59 -15.55 -18.42
C ARG A 137 -5.90 -16.17 -17.98
N SER A 138 -6.84 -15.34 -17.57
CA SER A 138 -8.17 -15.76 -17.15
C SER A 138 -8.91 -16.58 -18.21
N GLU A 139 -8.79 -16.20 -19.48
CA GLU A 139 -9.42 -16.90 -20.61
C GLU A 139 -8.90 -18.34 -20.84
N ALA A 140 -7.70 -18.64 -20.35
CA ALA A 140 -7.10 -19.97 -20.47
C ALA A 140 -7.47 -20.91 -19.31
N ARG A 141 -8.19 -20.42 -18.28
CA ARG A 141 -8.58 -21.19 -17.09
C ARG A 141 -9.86 -21.97 -17.33
N GLY A 142 -9.85 -23.24 -16.94
CA GLY A 142 -11.01 -24.15 -16.98
C GLY A 142 -11.82 -24.15 -15.67
N ASP A 143 -12.84 -25.02 -15.62
CA ASP A 143 -13.74 -25.18 -14.46
C ASP A 143 -13.01 -25.68 -13.20
N GLY A 144 -11.93 -26.45 -13.37
CA GLY A 144 -11.10 -26.98 -12.28
C GLY A 144 -10.04 -26.04 -11.73
N ASP A 145 -9.78 -24.91 -12.39
CA ASP A 145 -8.81 -23.93 -11.91
C ASP A 145 -9.40 -23.00 -10.84
N PRO A 146 -8.59 -22.48 -9.90
CA PRO A 146 -9.08 -21.53 -8.90
C PRO A 146 -9.66 -20.26 -9.54
N ILE A 147 -10.61 -19.62 -8.87
CA ILE A 147 -11.01 -18.25 -9.21
C ILE A 147 -9.93 -17.31 -8.69
N VAL A 148 -9.29 -16.56 -9.58
CA VAL A 148 -8.21 -15.64 -9.25
C VAL A 148 -8.77 -14.25 -9.05
N VAL A 149 -8.67 -13.77 -7.81
CA VAL A 149 -9.26 -12.52 -7.31
C VAL A 149 -8.16 -11.51 -7.04
N ALA A 150 -8.36 -10.25 -7.41
CA ALA A 150 -7.51 -9.15 -7.00
C ALA A 150 -8.25 -8.18 -6.07
N GLY A 151 -7.52 -7.62 -5.11
CA GLY A 151 -7.99 -6.54 -4.25
C GLY A 151 -6.86 -5.57 -3.92
N GLY A 152 -7.14 -4.57 -3.09
CA GLY A 152 -6.20 -3.51 -2.72
C GLY A 152 -6.19 -2.33 -3.70
N PRO A 153 -5.25 -1.37 -3.53
CA PRO A 153 -5.22 -0.14 -4.34
C PRO A 153 -5.17 -0.37 -5.85
N GLY A 154 -4.50 -1.44 -6.31
CA GLY A 154 -4.42 -1.79 -7.73
C GLY A 154 -5.78 -2.13 -8.37
N ALA A 155 -6.77 -2.54 -7.57
CA ALA A 155 -8.13 -2.80 -8.07
C ALA A 155 -8.89 -1.54 -8.51
N LEU A 156 -8.37 -0.35 -8.19
CA LEU A 156 -8.93 0.93 -8.65
C LEU A 156 -8.44 1.32 -10.05
N VAL A 157 -7.36 0.69 -10.52
CA VAL A 157 -6.80 0.88 -11.87
C VAL A 157 -6.46 -0.51 -12.43
N PRO A 158 -7.48 -1.36 -12.69
CA PRO A 158 -7.29 -2.79 -12.93
C PRO A 158 -6.75 -3.14 -14.32
N GLU A 159 -6.92 -2.27 -15.31
CA GLU A 159 -6.74 -2.59 -16.73
C GLU A 159 -5.36 -3.15 -17.10
N PRO A 160 -4.21 -2.65 -16.57
CA PRO A 160 -2.90 -3.22 -16.90
C PRO A 160 -2.75 -4.70 -16.57
N VAL A 161 -3.54 -5.23 -15.65
CA VAL A 161 -3.47 -6.63 -15.20
C VAL A 161 -4.80 -7.37 -15.33
N ALA A 162 -5.84 -6.73 -15.86
CA ALA A 162 -7.17 -7.33 -16.00
C ALA A 162 -7.18 -8.70 -16.70
N PRO A 163 -6.37 -8.97 -17.74
CA PRO A 163 -6.33 -10.30 -18.37
C PRO A 163 -5.82 -11.44 -17.47
N PHE A 164 -5.14 -11.12 -16.36
CA PHE A 164 -4.57 -12.12 -15.44
C PHE A 164 -5.50 -12.45 -14.27
N PHE A 165 -6.59 -11.73 -14.09
CA PHE A 165 -7.54 -11.90 -13.01
C PHE A 165 -8.94 -12.23 -13.52
N ASP A 166 -9.66 -13.03 -12.76
CA ASP A 166 -11.04 -13.35 -13.06
C ASP A 166 -11.98 -12.25 -12.59
N LEU A 167 -11.65 -11.66 -11.42
CA LEU A 167 -12.41 -10.55 -10.87
C LEU A 167 -11.56 -9.68 -9.93
N PHE A 168 -12.05 -8.46 -9.70
CA PHE A 168 -11.47 -7.47 -8.78
C PHE A 168 -12.49 -7.06 -7.73
N CYS A 169 -12.06 -7.04 -6.46
CA CYS A 169 -12.80 -6.41 -5.37
C CYS A 169 -12.43 -4.93 -5.31
N VAL A 170 -13.36 -4.05 -5.64
CA VAL A 170 -13.16 -2.61 -5.73
C VAL A 170 -13.54 -1.94 -4.42
N GLY A 171 -12.55 -1.55 -3.62
CA GLY A 171 -12.73 -0.88 -2.34
C GLY A 171 -12.25 -1.69 -1.14
N GLU A 172 -12.97 -1.58 -0.03
CA GLU A 172 -12.66 -2.27 1.22
C GLU A 172 -13.21 -3.71 1.17
N GLY A 173 -12.47 -4.64 1.75
CA GLY A 173 -12.83 -6.06 1.68
C GLY A 173 -14.04 -6.43 2.53
N GLU A 174 -14.19 -5.81 3.70
CA GLU A 174 -15.20 -6.22 4.67
C GLU A 174 -16.64 -6.12 4.16
N PRO A 175 -17.07 -5.09 3.41
CA PRO A 175 -18.42 -5.06 2.85
C PRO A 175 -18.61 -5.98 1.64
N VAL A 176 -17.54 -6.37 0.93
CA VAL A 176 -17.62 -7.12 -0.34
C VAL A 176 -17.46 -8.63 -0.13
N LEU A 177 -16.50 -9.02 0.73
CA LEU A 177 -16.08 -10.41 0.86
C LEU A 177 -17.18 -11.36 1.35
N PRO A 178 -18.06 -11.02 2.31
CA PRO A 178 -19.09 -11.94 2.79
C PRO A 178 -19.98 -12.46 1.65
N GLU A 179 -20.50 -11.56 0.81
CA GLU A 179 -21.35 -11.94 -0.32
C GLU A 179 -20.57 -12.67 -1.41
N LEU A 180 -19.35 -12.22 -1.72
CA LEU A 180 -18.49 -12.89 -2.70
C LEU A 180 -18.17 -14.32 -2.27
N LEU A 181 -17.78 -14.53 -1.00
CA LEU A 181 -17.46 -15.86 -0.47
C LEU A 181 -18.69 -16.77 -0.44
N ALA A 182 -19.88 -16.23 -0.14
CA ALA A 182 -21.13 -16.97 -0.22
C ALA A 182 -21.42 -17.43 -1.64
N VAL A 183 -21.37 -16.54 -2.63
CA VAL A 183 -21.58 -16.87 -4.05
C VAL A 183 -20.55 -17.92 -4.53
N LEU A 184 -19.26 -17.77 -4.18
CA LEU A 184 -18.21 -18.72 -4.57
C LEU A 184 -18.40 -20.09 -3.91
N ARG A 185 -18.93 -20.16 -2.69
CA ARG A 185 -19.28 -21.39 -1.98
C ARG A 185 -20.47 -22.08 -2.64
N ASP A 186 -21.54 -21.34 -2.92
CA ASP A 186 -22.77 -21.85 -3.48
C ASP A 186 -22.59 -22.36 -4.93
N THR A 187 -21.65 -21.76 -5.66
CA THR A 187 -21.35 -22.11 -7.04
C THR A 187 -20.15 -23.05 -7.18
N ARG A 188 -19.60 -23.56 -6.08
CA ARG A 188 -18.44 -24.47 -6.08
C ARG A 188 -18.67 -25.70 -6.94
N GLY A 189 -17.71 -26.03 -7.81
CA GLY A 189 -17.82 -27.16 -8.76
C GLY A 189 -18.72 -26.90 -9.95
N GLY A 190 -19.38 -25.75 -10.06
CA GLY A 190 -20.13 -25.32 -11.24
C GLY A 190 -19.21 -24.83 -12.38
N ARG A 191 -19.80 -24.58 -13.54
CA ARG A 191 -19.07 -24.05 -14.69
C ARG A 191 -18.48 -22.66 -14.39
N ARG A 192 -17.22 -22.44 -14.76
CA ARG A 192 -16.52 -21.19 -14.53
C ARG A 192 -17.29 -19.95 -15.00
N SER A 193 -17.86 -20.02 -16.21
CA SER A 193 -18.65 -18.92 -16.78
C SER A 193 -19.87 -18.55 -15.94
N GLU A 194 -20.56 -19.54 -15.35
CA GLU A 194 -21.72 -19.32 -14.48
C GLU A 194 -21.29 -18.71 -13.13
N ARG A 195 -20.18 -19.21 -12.58
CA ARG A 195 -19.57 -18.66 -11.34
C ARG A 195 -19.21 -17.20 -11.52
N LEU A 196 -18.51 -16.84 -12.60
CA LEU A 196 -18.11 -15.46 -12.91
C LEU A 196 -19.32 -14.56 -13.16
N ALA A 197 -20.33 -15.05 -13.88
CA ALA A 197 -21.57 -14.30 -14.12
C ALA A 197 -22.35 -14.07 -12.82
N ALA A 198 -22.31 -14.99 -11.85
CA ALA A 198 -22.90 -14.79 -10.53
C ALA A 198 -22.14 -13.72 -9.73
N CYS A 199 -20.80 -13.75 -9.75
CA CYS A 199 -19.97 -12.74 -9.09
C CYS A 199 -20.14 -11.34 -9.71
N ALA A 200 -20.31 -11.23 -11.03
CA ALA A 200 -20.49 -9.96 -11.74
C ALA A 200 -21.75 -9.18 -11.33
N ARG A 201 -22.70 -9.82 -10.63
CA ARG A 201 -23.93 -9.18 -10.13
C ARG A 201 -23.73 -8.49 -8.77
N LEU A 202 -22.59 -8.74 -8.11
CA LEU A 202 -22.31 -8.19 -6.79
C LEU A 202 -21.80 -6.75 -6.90
N GLU A 203 -22.22 -5.91 -5.99
CA GLU A 203 -21.70 -4.55 -5.89
C GLU A 203 -20.20 -4.57 -5.54
N GLY A 204 -19.43 -3.69 -6.16
CA GLY A 204 -18.00 -3.60 -5.92
C GLY A 204 -17.17 -4.73 -6.53
N ILE A 205 -17.75 -5.60 -7.35
CA ILE A 205 -17.04 -6.64 -8.08
C ILE A 205 -16.92 -6.27 -9.56
N TYR A 206 -15.69 -6.14 -10.04
CA TYR A 206 -15.39 -5.99 -11.46
C TYR A 206 -14.94 -7.34 -12.03
N VAL A 207 -15.69 -7.87 -13.01
CA VAL A 207 -15.36 -9.09 -13.75
C VAL A 207 -15.05 -8.72 -15.20
N PRO A 208 -13.77 -8.65 -15.62
CA PRO A 208 -13.38 -8.16 -16.94
C PRO A 208 -14.05 -8.88 -18.10
N ALA A 209 -14.29 -10.21 -17.96
CA ALA A 209 -14.92 -11.04 -18.98
C ALA A 209 -16.44 -10.82 -19.15
N CYS A 210 -17.09 -10.26 -18.13
CA CYS A 210 -18.55 -10.03 -18.10
C CYS A 210 -18.92 -8.55 -18.08
N HIS A 211 -17.93 -7.64 -18.18
CA HIS A 211 -18.17 -6.22 -18.04
C HIS A 211 -18.92 -5.63 -19.23
N ASP A 212 -20.05 -4.98 -18.98
CA ASP A 212 -20.95 -4.40 -19.96
C ASP A 212 -20.80 -2.88 -20.13
N GLY A 213 -19.82 -2.27 -19.45
CA GLY A 213 -19.60 -0.83 -19.43
C GLY A 213 -20.29 -0.10 -18.26
N THR A 214 -21.08 -0.80 -17.44
CA THR A 214 -21.68 -0.20 -16.23
C THR A 214 -20.59 0.09 -15.19
N PRO A 215 -20.49 1.34 -14.66
CA PRO A 215 -19.47 1.65 -13.67
C PRO A 215 -19.56 0.78 -12.41
N VAL A 216 -18.41 0.23 -12.02
CA VAL A 216 -18.30 -0.57 -10.79
C VAL A 216 -17.99 0.36 -9.62
N ARG A 217 -18.93 0.47 -8.68
CA ARG A 217 -18.81 1.37 -7.55
C ARG A 217 -17.95 0.80 -6.44
N ARG A 218 -16.96 1.59 -5.99
CA ARG A 218 -16.12 1.27 -4.84
C ARG A 218 -16.97 1.09 -3.57
N GLN A 219 -16.76 -0.01 -2.88
CA GLN A 219 -17.39 -0.28 -1.61
C GLN A 219 -16.51 0.14 -0.42
N PHE A 220 -17.12 0.56 0.67
CA PHE A 220 -16.42 0.91 1.91
C PHE A 220 -17.36 0.78 3.10
N LEU A 221 -16.82 0.53 4.29
CA LEU A 221 -17.58 0.51 5.53
C LEU A 221 -18.11 1.92 5.83
N GLU A 222 -19.39 2.06 6.09
CA GLU A 222 -19.98 3.35 6.49
C GLU A 222 -19.58 3.74 7.90
N SER A 223 -19.52 2.77 8.81
CA SER A 223 -19.04 2.92 10.19
C SER A 223 -17.78 2.12 10.42
N PHE A 224 -16.79 2.72 11.09
CA PHE A 224 -15.54 2.03 11.46
C PHE A 224 -15.59 1.47 12.89
N GLU A 225 -16.64 1.77 13.64
CA GLU A 225 -16.84 1.22 14.99
C GLU A 225 -17.06 -0.30 14.96
N GLU A 226 -17.75 -0.78 13.93
CA GLU A 226 -18.05 -2.21 13.73
C GLU A 226 -16.99 -2.92 12.89
N ALA A 227 -15.96 -2.20 12.44
CA ALA A 227 -14.88 -2.78 11.63
C ALA A 227 -14.24 -3.96 12.37
N PHE A 228 -14.05 -5.04 11.63
CA PHE A 228 -13.42 -6.25 12.15
C PHE A 228 -12.07 -5.95 12.82
N SER A 229 -11.85 -6.51 13.97
CA SER A 229 -10.56 -6.50 14.68
C SER A 229 -10.14 -7.92 14.95
N PRO A 230 -8.99 -8.36 14.44
CA PRO A 230 -8.51 -9.72 14.68
C PRO A 230 -8.22 -9.92 16.17
N GLN A 231 -8.66 -11.05 16.72
CA GLN A 231 -8.40 -11.40 18.11
C GLN A 231 -6.92 -11.71 18.39
N GLY A 232 -6.14 -11.92 17.37
CA GLY A 232 -4.69 -12.08 17.40
C GLY A 232 -4.12 -12.00 15.99
N LEU A 233 -2.87 -11.58 15.89
CA LEU A 233 -2.10 -11.56 14.65
C LEU A 233 -1.10 -12.72 14.67
N ILE A 234 -0.73 -13.18 13.49
CA ILE A 234 0.32 -14.20 13.33
C ILE A 234 1.67 -13.56 13.66
N VAL A 235 2.45 -14.22 14.52
CA VAL A 235 3.78 -13.76 14.91
C VAL A 235 4.83 -14.55 14.14
N PRO A 236 5.62 -13.91 13.28
CA PRO A 236 6.69 -14.58 12.54
C PRO A 236 7.83 -14.97 13.46
N SER A 237 8.48 -16.13 13.20
CA SER A 237 9.70 -16.52 13.89
C SER A 237 10.97 -15.94 13.27
N VAL A 238 10.82 -15.20 12.19
CA VAL A 238 11.92 -14.52 11.47
C VAL A 238 11.69 -13.02 11.47
N SER A 239 12.78 -12.28 11.44
CA SER A 239 12.71 -10.81 11.38
C SER A 239 12.01 -10.34 10.10
N VAL A 240 10.99 -9.52 10.26
CA VAL A 240 10.21 -8.90 9.19
C VAL A 240 10.39 -7.37 9.21
N VAL A 241 9.93 -6.68 8.16
CA VAL A 241 10.15 -5.23 8.03
C VAL A 241 9.43 -4.44 9.13
N HIS A 242 8.21 -4.88 9.50
CA HIS A 242 7.43 -4.29 10.59
C HIS A 242 7.06 -5.38 11.61
N ASP A 243 8.01 -5.71 12.48
CA ASP A 243 7.85 -6.71 13.53
C ASP A 243 7.19 -6.07 14.77
N ARG A 244 5.87 -5.93 14.72
CA ARG A 244 5.09 -5.25 15.75
C ARG A 244 3.60 -5.59 15.69
N ALA A 245 2.93 -5.50 16.84
CA ALA A 245 1.47 -5.46 16.88
C ALA A 245 0.98 -4.19 16.17
N ALA A 246 0.02 -4.32 15.31
CA ALA A 246 -0.53 -3.18 14.58
C ALA A 246 -2.05 -3.12 14.68
N LEU A 247 -2.59 -1.90 14.79
CA LEU A 247 -4.03 -1.64 14.75
C LEU A 247 -4.33 -0.36 13.99
N GLU A 248 -5.35 -0.40 13.17
CA GLU A 248 -5.84 0.74 12.41
C GLU A 248 -6.74 1.64 13.27
N LEU A 249 -6.37 2.92 13.40
CA LEU A 249 -7.11 3.93 14.20
C LEU A 249 -8.35 4.40 13.45
N PHE A 250 -8.20 4.69 12.17
CA PHE A 250 -9.24 5.21 11.29
C PHE A 250 -8.89 4.98 9.84
N ARG A 251 -9.88 5.02 8.98
CA ARG A 251 -9.73 5.02 7.51
C ARG A 251 -10.13 6.36 6.93
N GLY A 252 -9.55 6.68 5.77
CA GLY A 252 -9.77 7.93 5.07
C GLY A 252 -8.78 9.03 5.45
N CYS A 253 -8.90 10.16 4.75
CA CYS A 253 -8.10 11.37 4.99
C CYS A 253 -8.93 12.60 4.64
N SER A 254 -8.96 13.59 5.53
CA SER A 254 -9.70 14.84 5.35
C SER A 254 -8.94 15.91 4.57
N ARG A 255 -7.62 15.74 4.38
CA ARG A 255 -6.70 16.80 3.97
C ARG A 255 -6.75 17.19 2.48
N GLY A 256 -6.94 16.25 1.58
CA GLY A 256 -7.09 16.54 0.14
C GLY A 256 -5.81 16.88 -0.60
N CYS A 257 -4.67 16.29 -0.24
CA CYS A 257 -3.45 16.38 -1.04
C CYS A 257 -3.71 15.87 -2.47
N ARG A 258 -3.46 16.72 -3.50
CA ARG A 258 -3.91 16.51 -4.87
C ARG A 258 -3.21 15.37 -5.61
N PHE A 259 -2.05 14.96 -5.14
CA PHE A 259 -1.30 13.83 -5.69
C PHE A 259 -1.66 12.49 -5.04
N CYS A 260 -2.29 12.51 -3.87
CA CYS A 260 -2.40 11.33 -3.01
C CYS A 260 -3.64 10.50 -3.35
N GLN A 261 -3.45 9.37 -4.04
CA GLN A 261 -4.55 8.44 -4.36
C GLN A 261 -5.25 7.94 -3.08
N ALA A 262 -4.50 7.46 -2.09
CA ALA A 262 -5.08 6.97 -0.83
C ALA A 262 -5.91 8.06 -0.13
N GLY A 263 -5.41 9.32 -0.07
CA GLY A 263 -6.13 10.46 0.49
C GLY A 263 -7.42 10.81 -0.25
N MET A 264 -7.52 10.45 -1.52
CA MET A 264 -8.72 10.66 -2.35
C MET A 264 -9.69 9.48 -2.23
N VAL A 265 -9.23 8.26 -2.51
CA VAL A 265 -10.10 7.09 -2.63
C VAL A 265 -10.52 6.48 -1.28
N CYS A 266 -9.80 6.72 -0.18
CA CYS A 266 -10.19 6.20 1.12
C CYS A 266 -11.19 7.08 1.90
N ARG A 267 -11.64 8.20 1.33
CA ARG A 267 -12.69 9.05 1.93
C ARG A 267 -14.02 8.28 2.06
N PRO A 268 -14.86 8.69 3.04
CA PRO A 268 -14.70 9.69 4.10
C PRO A 268 -13.80 9.21 5.25
N VAL A 269 -13.47 10.11 6.19
CA VAL A 269 -12.82 9.75 7.46
C VAL A 269 -13.82 9.02 8.35
N ARG A 270 -13.42 7.85 8.88
CA ARG A 270 -14.21 7.02 9.79
C ARG A 270 -13.29 6.52 10.89
N GLU A 271 -13.56 6.93 12.12
CA GLU A 271 -12.70 6.69 13.27
C GLU A 271 -13.20 5.52 14.12
N ARG A 272 -12.29 4.78 14.73
CA ARG A 272 -12.58 3.76 15.75
C ARG A 272 -12.71 4.44 17.11
N ASP A 273 -13.57 3.91 17.96
CA ASP A 273 -13.70 4.38 19.35
C ASP A 273 -12.36 4.26 20.10
N PRO A 274 -11.93 5.31 20.85
CA PRO A 274 -10.67 5.31 21.58
C PRO A 274 -10.52 4.18 22.59
N GLN A 275 -11.59 3.82 23.32
CA GLN A 275 -11.51 2.74 24.31
C GLN A 275 -11.34 1.38 23.62
N ARG A 276 -12.01 1.15 22.49
CA ARG A 276 -11.80 -0.06 21.68
C ARG A 276 -10.38 -0.17 21.14
N VAL A 277 -9.75 0.97 20.78
CA VAL A 277 -8.33 0.98 20.37
C VAL A 277 -7.45 0.49 21.53
N VAL A 278 -7.65 1.04 22.73
CA VAL A 278 -6.88 0.67 23.92
C VAL A 278 -7.04 -0.82 24.23
N ASP A 279 -8.29 -1.30 24.34
CA ASP A 279 -8.59 -2.69 24.68
C ASP A 279 -8.01 -3.68 23.64
N SER A 280 -8.14 -3.34 22.35
CA SER A 280 -7.61 -4.16 21.25
C SER A 280 -6.09 -4.24 21.29
N ILE A 281 -5.40 -3.12 21.53
CA ILE A 281 -3.93 -3.08 21.60
C ILE A 281 -3.42 -3.86 22.79
N VAL A 282 -3.98 -3.66 23.99
CA VAL A 282 -3.60 -4.40 25.19
C VAL A 282 -3.80 -5.90 24.96
N GLY A 283 -4.97 -6.28 24.43
CA GLY A 283 -5.26 -7.68 24.12
C GLY A 283 -4.34 -8.28 23.04
N LEU A 284 -3.91 -7.52 22.04
CA LEU A 284 -2.93 -7.97 21.04
C LEU A 284 -1.56 -8.20 21.68
N VAL A 285 -1.06 -7.26 22.48
CA VAL A 285 0.24 -7.40 23.17
C VAL A 285 0.23 -8.59 24.12
N ASP A 286 -0.83 -8.77 24.92
CA ASP A 286 -0.96 -9.90 25.83
C ASP A 286 -0.93 -11.26 25.13
N ARG A 287 -1.51 -11.34 23.94
CA ARG A 287 -1.56 -12.60 23.18
C ARG A 287 -0.31 -12.87 22.35
N THR A 288 0.36 -11.83 21.86
CA THR A 288 1.46 -11.98 20.90
C THR A 288 2.84 -11.79 21.52
N GLY A 289 2.93 -11.09 22.66
CA GLY A 289 4.20 -10.75 23.29
C GLY A 289 5.04 -9.71 22.53
N TRP A 290 4.50 -9.01 21.54
CA TRP A 290 5.25 -7.99 20.83
C TRP A 290 5.67 -6.82 21.70
N GLU A 291 6.92 -6.40 21.57
CA GLU A 291 7.51 -5.27 22.29
C GLU A 291 7.30 -3.91 21.59
N GLU A 292 6.69 -3.89 20.42
CA GLU A 292 6.32 -2.68 19.69
C GLU A 292 4.88 -2.73 19.22
N VAL A 293 4.20 -1.59 19.31
CA VAL A 293 2.83 -1.37 18.85
C VAL A 293 2.82 -0.26 17.80
N GLY A 294 2.22 -0.51 16.65
CA GLY A 294 2.01 0.48 15.60
C GLY A 294 0.55 0.90 15.49
N LEU A 295 0.27 2.19 15.67
CA LEU A 295 -1.06 2.75 15.41
C LEU A 295 -1.13 3.24 13.97
N LEU A 296 -1.91 2.55 13.14
CA LEU A 296 -1.93 2.77 11.68
C LEU A 296 -3.02 3.73 11.26
N SER A 297 -2.69 4.65 10.36
CA SER A 297 -3.61 5.53 9.65
C SER A 297 -2.87 6.32 8.56
N LEU A 298 -3.62 7.05 7.72
CA LEU A 298 -3.02 7.98 6.74
C LEU A 298 -2.47 9.26 7.38
N ALA A 299 -2.93 9.64 8.59
CA ALA A 299 -2.49 10.84 9.29
C ALA A 299 -2.78 10.69 10.80
N SER A 300 -1.95 10.00 11.55
CA SER A 300 -2.24 9.60 12.94
C SER A 300 -2.50 10.78 13.88
N CYS A 301 -1.91 11.96 13.62
CA CYS A 301 -2.21 13.19 14.39
C CYS A 301 -3.63 13.72 14.17
N ASP A 302 -4.32 13.29 13.12
CA ASP A 302 -5.67 13.75 12.80
C ASP A 302 -6.76 12.90 13.47
N TYR A 303 -6.40 11.83 14.15
CA TYR A 303 -7.33 11.03 14.94
C TYR A 303 -7.83 11.81 16.14
N SER A 304 -9.16 11.94 16.31
CA SER A 304 -9.76 12.79 17.35
C SER A 304 -9.42 12.34 18.77
N GLY A 305 -9.21 11.04 18.99
CA GLY A 305 -8.87 10.42 20.26
C GLY A 305 -7.38 10.19 20.49
N ILE A 306 -6.46 10.77 19.68
CA ILE A 306 -5.04 10.40 19.72
C ILE A 306 -4.38 10.61 21.08
N GLU A 307 -4.63 11.76 21.73
CA GLU A 307 -4.03 12.04 23.03
C GLU A 307 -4.56 11.14 24.14
N SER A 308 -5.88 10.91 24.18
CA SER A 308 -6.50 10.02 25.17
C SER A 308 -6.04 8.57 25.03
N VAL A 309 -5.88 8.08 23.80
CA VAL A 309 -5.36 6.73 23.52
C VAL A 309 -3.92 6.58 23.97
N ILE A 310 -3.06 7.57 23.67
CA ILE A 310 -1.66 7.53 24.10
C ILE A 310 -1.54 7.56 25.62
N ASP A 311 -2.32 8.41 26.30
CA ASP A 311 -2.31 8.50 27.77
C ASP A 311 -2.81 7.18 28.41
N ALA A 312 -3.90 6.60 27.87
CA ALA A 312 -4.45 5.33 28.37
C ALA A 312 -3.54 4.12 28.11
N LEU A 313 -2.77 4.13 27.01
CA LEU A 313 -1.82 3.06 26.70
C LEU A 313 -0.51 3.15 27.48
N GLY A 314 -0.14 4.32 28.03
CA GLY A 314 1.16 4.56 28.64
C GLY A 314 1.49 3.59 29.80
N GLY A 315 0.57 3.39 30.73
CA GLY A 315 0.70 2.46 31.85
C GLY A 315 0.73 0.99 31.39
N PRO A 316 -0.33 0.50 30.72
CA PRO A 316 -0.42 -0.87 30.25
C PRO A 316 0.75 -1.33 29.36
N LEU A 317 1.24 -0.48 28.46
CA LEU A 317 2.39 -0.82 27.61
C LEU A 317 3.71 -0.84 28.41
N SER A 318 3.87 0.09 29.38
CA SER A 318 5.06 0.10 30.24
C SER A 318 5.17 -1.18 31.08
N GLU A 319 4.07 -1.67 31.65
CA GLU A 319 4.01 -2.92 32.41
C GLU A 319 4.40 -4.14 31.56
N ARG A 320 4.19 -4.08 30.23
CA ARG A 320 4.49 -5.13 29.26
C ARG A 320 5.82 -4.92 28.53
N ASN A 321 6.60 -3.89 28.89
CA ASN A 321 7.81 -3.48 28.17
C ASN A 321 7.58 -3.19 26.68
N ALA A 322 6.37 -2.86 26.28
CA ALA A 322 6.03 -2.55 24.89
C ALA A 322 6.16 -1.03 24.60
N LYS A 323 6.55 -0.70 23.37
CA LYS A 323 6.75 0.68 22.89
C LYS A 323 5.69 1.04 21.90
N LEU A 324 5.28 2.32 21.89
CA LEU A 324 4.33 2.86 20.93
C LEU A 324 5.04 3.49 19.73
N SER A 325 4.58 3.18 18.52
CA SER A 325 5.05 3.74 17.27
C SER A 325 3.89 4.42 16.53
N LEU A 326 4.11 5.66 16.10
CA LEU A 326 3.18 6.43 15.26
C LEU A 326 3.88 6.71 13.92
N PRO A 327 3.60 5.94 12.86
CA PRO A 327 4.35 6.03 11.61
C PRO A 327 4.00 7.28 10.77
N SER A 328 2.77 7.81 10.88
CA SER A 328 2.24 8.84 9.98
C SER A 328 2.02 10.16 10.73
N LEU A 329 3.11 10.88 11.05
CA LEU A 329 3.05 12.16 11.72
C LEU A 329 2.99 13.32 10.70
N ARG A 330 2.01 14.20 10.86
CA ARG A 330 1.93 15.46 10.13
C ARG A 330 2.47 16.62 10.99
N MET A 331 3.14 17.57 10.34
CA MET A 331 3.77 18.70 11.05
C MET A 331 2.74 19.63 11.70
N ASP A 332 1.62 19.89 11.02
CA ASP A 332 0.54 20.75 11.49
C ASP A 332 -0.35 20.15 12.60
N GLY A 333 -0.30 18.83 12.78
CA GLY A 333 -0.99 18.11 13.86
C GLY A 333 -0.08 17.71 15.02
N PHE A 334 1.21 18.04 14.96
CA PHE A 334 2.19 17.67 15.99
C PHE A 334 2.18 18.69 17.14
N SER A 335 1.26 18.50 18.10
CA SER A 335 1.11 19.38 19.26
C SER A 335 2.23 19.19 20.29
N ILE A 336 2.42 20.21 21.14
CA ILE A 336 3.33 20.14 22.31
C ILE A 336 2.98 18.95 23.20
N GLY A 337 1.68 18.77 23.47
CA GLY A 337 1.18 17.66 24.28
C GLY A 337 1.50 16.30 23.68
N LEU A 338 1.34 16.14 22.37
CA LEU A 338 1.69 14.91 21.65
C LEU A 338 3.20 14.63 21.70
N ALA A 339 4.03 15.67 21.52
CA ALA A 339 5.49 15.56 21.62
C ALA A 339 5.95 15.07 23.00
N GLU A 340 5.36 15.61 24.09
CA GLU A 340 5.65 15.19 25.47
C GLU A 340 5.33 13.72 25.74
N ARG A 341 4.17 13.28 25.26
CA ARG A 341 3.72 11.89 25.40
C ARG A 341 4.64 10.94 24.64
N LEU A 342 4.97 11.28 23.38
CA LEU A 342 5.83 10.46 22.53
C LEU A 342 7.27 10.38 23.04
N GLN A 343 7.81 11.46 23.61
CA GLN A 343 9.17 11.46 24.17
C GLN A 343 9.35 10.42 25.28
N LYS A 344 8.32 10.17 26.09
CA LYS A 344 8.33 9.16 27.15
C LYS A 344 8.33 7.73 26.59
N LEU A 345 7.77 7.53 25.40
CA LEU A 345 7.49 6.23 24.81
C LEU A 345 8.44 5.84 23.66
N ARG A 346 9.22 6.79 23.09
CA ARG A 346 10.02 6.58 21.88
C ARG A 346 11.42 7.21 21.97
N ARG A 347 12.43 6.49 21.45
CA ARG A 347 13.83 6.96 21.31
C ARG A 347 14.34 6.94 19.85
N GLY A 348 13.48 7.03 18.85
CA GLY A 348 13.86 7.05 17.43
C GLY A 348 13.90 8.45 16.80
N GLY A 349 14.39 8.57 15.57
CA GLY A 349 14.22 9.79 14.76
C GLY A 349 12.76 10.02 14.39
N LEU A 350 12.42 11.27 14.08
CA LEU A 350 11.09 11.63 13.58
C LEU A 350 11.11 11.78 12.06
N THR A 351 10.00 11.39 11.43
CA THR A 351 9.83 11.48 9.99
C THR A 351 8.64 12.37 9.68
N PHE A 352 8.85 13.32 8.80
CA PHE A 352 7.83 14.27 8.35
C PHE A 352 7.85 14.36 6.82
N ALA A 353 6.72 14.78 6.25
CA ALA A 353 6.55 14.89 4.80
C ALA A 353 6.09 16.31 4.39
N PRO A 354 7.03 17.27 4.24
CA PRO A 354 6.71 18.55 3.61
C PRO A 354 6.25 18.41 2.16
N GLU A 355 6.73 17.40 1.44
CA GLU A 355 6.49 17.02 0.05
C GLU A 355 7.05 18.00 -0.98
N ALA A 356 7.11 19.32 -0.69
CA ALA A 356 7.65 20.33 -1.57
C ALA A 356 8.55 21.32 -0.82
N GLY A 357 9.55 21.88 -1.51
CA GLY A 357 10.54 22.79 -0.94
C GLY A 357 9.99 24.17 -0.60
N THR A 358 9.07 24.69 -1.44
CA THR A 358 8.51 26.04 -1.30
C THR A 358 7.06 26.02 -0.83
N GLN A 359 6.61 27.15 -0.22
CA GLN A 359 5.20 27.32 0.14
C GLN A 359 4.30 27.29 -1.10
N ARG A 360 4.72 27.97 -2.18
CA ARG A 360 3.98 27.95 -3.45
C ARG A 360 3.66 26.53 -3.90
N LEU A 361 4.66 25.67 -3.96
CA LEU A 361 4.45 24.31 -4.45
C LEU A 361 3.68 23.43 -3.43
N ARG A 362 3.81 23.70 -2.11
CA ARG A 362 2.94 23.08 -1.10
C ARG A 362 1.47 23.45 -1.31
N ASP A 363 1.19 24.71 -1.72
CA ASP A 363 -0.17 25.16 -2.03
C ASP A 363 -0.71 24.51 -3.33
N VAL A 364 0.15 24.35 -4.34
CA VAL A 364 -0.18 23.60 -5.59
C VAL A 364 -0.65 22.19 -5.25
N ILE A 365 0.07 21.47 -4.42
CA ILE A 365 -0.27 20.09 -4.05
C ILE A 365 -1.31 19.99 -2.92
N ASN A 366 -1.80 21.11 -2.42
CA ASN A 366 -2.73 21.21 -1.27
C ASN A 366 -2.21 20.49 -0.02
N LYS A 367 -0.95 20.73 0.35
CA LYS A 367 -0.39 20.10 1.56
C LYS A 367 -0.97 20.70 2.85
N GLY A 368 -1.48 21.93 2.80
CA GLY A 368 -2.37 22.53 3.80
C GLY A 368 -1.71 23.03 5.09
N PHE A 369 -0.39 23.26 5.10
CA PHE A 369 0.32 23.90 6.21
C PHE A 369 1.39 24.87 5.71
N SER A 370 1.68 25.88 6.53
CA SER A 370 2.64 26.94 6.21
C SER A 370 4.08 26.59 6.61
N GLU A 371 5.02 27.36 6.10
CA GLU A 371 6.43 27.24 6.47
C GLU A 371 6.63 27.53 7.96
N GLU A 372 5.90 28.51 8.53
CA GLU A 372 5.92 28.79 9.96
C GLU A 372 5.50 27.58 10.78
N SER A 373 4.49 26.82 10.33
CA SER A 373 4.04 25.58 10.98
C SER A 373 5.14 24.51 10.97
N ILE A 374 5.91 24.41 9.86
CA ILE A 374 7.05 23.50 9.76
C ILE A 374 8.08 23.85 10.85
N PHE A 375 8.48 25.11 10.92
CA PHE A 375 9.50 25.55 11.88
C PHE A 375 9.00 25.50 13.33
N ALA A 376 7.74 25.79 13.60
CA ALA A 376 7.16 25.64 14.94
C ALA A 376 7.19 24.17 15.41
N CYS A 377 6.79 23.24 14.56
CA CYS A 377 6.88 21.81 14.85
C CYS A 377 8.33 21.37 15.13
N LEU A 378 9.27 21.75 14.27
CA LEU A 378 10.68 21.34 14.40
C LEU A 378 11.39 22.04 15.57
N ASP A 379 10.99 23.26 15.93
CA ASP A 379 11.47 23.94 17.13
C ASP A 379 11.14 23.13 18.39
N GLU A 380 9.91 22.63 18.47
CA GLU A 380 9.47 21.77 19.57
C GLU A 380 10.24 20.44 19.59
N VAL A 381 10.39 19.80 18.43
CA VAL A 381 11.16 18.56 18.26
C VAL A 381 12.58 18.71 18.80
N PHE A 382 13.32 19.73 18.36
CA PHE A 382 14.70 19.92 18.78
C PHE A 382 14.83 20.41 20.23
N SER A 383 13.88 21.22 20.72
CA SER A 383 13.84 21.64 22.12
C SER A 383 13.71 20.45 23.09
N ARG A 384 13.01 19.39 22.67
CA ARG A 384 12.80 18.18 23.45
C ARG A 384 13.88 17.11 23.28
N GLY A 385 14.93 17.38 22.52
CA GLY A 385 16.12 16.51 22.51
C GLY A 385 16.25 15.56 21.33
N TRP A 386 15.38 15.62 20.34
CA TRP A 386 15.63 14.88 19.11
C TRP A 386 16.78 15.48 18.33
N ASP A 387 17.64 14.61 17.78
CA ASP A 387 18.81 15.00 16.99
C ASP A 387 18.69 14.60 15.52
N ARG A 388 17.75 13.71 15.17
CA ARG A 388 17.58 13.18 13.81
C ARG A 388 16.16 13.41 13.30
N VAL A 389 16.09 14.06 12.12
CA VAL A 389 14.84 14.29 11.41
C VAL A 389 14.99 13.78 9.98
N LYS A 390 13.97 13.05 9.51
CA LYS A 390 13.85 12.64 8.11
C LYS A 390 12.71 13.43 7.46
N LEU A 391 12.98 14.00 6.29
CA LEU A 391 12.03 14.78 5.51
C LEU A 391 11.79 14.09 4.17
N TYR A 392 10.51 13.90 3.83
CA TYR A 392 10.12 13.38 2.51
C TYR A 392 9.68 14.52 1.60
N PHE A 393 10.14 14.44 0.35
CA PHE A 393 9.84 15.37 -0.73
C PHE A 393 9.50 14.61 -2.01
N MET A 394 8.90 15.32 -2.96
CA MET A 394 8.73 14.88 -4.34
C MET A 394 9.40 15.86 -5.30
N MET A 395 9.84 15.36 -6.45
CA MET A 395 10.31 16.14 -7.60
C MET A 395 9.52 15.76 -8.85
N GLY A 396 9.35 16.70 -9.77
CA GLY A 396 8.56 16.53 -10.98
C GLY A 396 7.07 16.81 -10.80
N LEU A 397 6.70 17.53 -9.74
CA LEU A 397 5.32 17.96 -9.47
C LEU A 397 4.81 18.93 -10.55
N PRO A 398 3.50 18.98 -10.81
CA PRO A 398 2.91 19.98 -11.71
C PRO A 398 3.32 21.40 -11.30
N THR A 399 3.68 22.24 -12.27
CA THR A 399 4.15 23.62 -12.10
C THR A 399 5.48 23.82 -11.34
N GLU A 400 6.22 22.75 -11.05
CA GLU A 400 7.52 22.80 -10.37
C GLU A 400 8.54 23.63 -11.18
N THR A 401 9.28 24.50 -10.49
CA THR A 401 10.38 25.30 -11.04
C THR A 401 11.71 24.94 -10.35
N ASP A 402 12.82 25.47 -10.86
CA ASP A 402 14.14 25.24 -10.26
C ASP A 402 14.23 25.84 -8.84
N GLU A 403 13.51 26.96 -8.56
CA GLU A 403 13.41 27.54 -7.23
C GLU A 403 12.70 26.59 -6.25
N ASP A 404 11.74 25.80 -6.71
CA ASP A 404 11.06 24.81 -5.86
C ASP A 404 11.98 23.64 -5.51
N LEU A 405 12.82 23.23 -6.45
CA LEU A 405 13.87 22.21 -6.20
C LEU A 405 14.93 22.73 -5.24
N ASP A 406 15.42 23.95 -5.46
CA ASP A 406 16.37 24.59 -4.56
C ASP A 406 15.80 24.70 -3.14
N GLY A 407 14.51 25.05 -3.02
CA GLY A 407 13.78 25.11 -1.77
C GLY A 407 13.82 23.83 -0.95
N ILE A 408 13.95 22.65 -1.57
CA ILE A 408 14.12 21.37 -0.84
C ILE A 408 15.42 21.39 -0.02
N VAL A 409 16.52 21.81 -0.64
CA VAL A 409 17.84 21.85 0.01
C VAL A 409 17.89 23.00 1.04
N GLU A 410 17.32 24.15 0.71
CA GLU A 410 17.24 25.32 1.59
C GLU A 410 16.42 25.01 2.85
N LEU A 411 15.29 24.33 2.72
CA LEU A 411 14.49 23.89 3.86
C LEU A 411 15.29 22.90 4.75
N ALA A 412 15.98 21.93 4.16
CA ALA A 412 16.81 20.99 4.92
C ALA A 412 17.97 21.70 5.66
N GLN A 413 18.62 22.71 5.03
CA GLN A 413 19.66 23.55 5.64
C GLN A 413 19.09 24.40 6.79
N SER A 414 17.93 25.00 6.59
CA SER A 414 17.25 25.82 7.60
C SER A 414 16.84 25.01 8.82
N VAL A 415 16.36 23.78 8.60
CA VAL A 415 16.04 22.80 9.67
C VAL A 415 17.29 22.41 10.45
N LEU A 416 18.39 22.11 9.78
CA LEU A 416 19.67 21.82 10.45
C LEU A 416 20.18 23.03 11.23
N GLY A 417 20.06 24.24 10.68
CA GLY A 417 20.39 25.50 11.34
C GLY A 417 19.56 25.71 12.62
N LEU A 418 18.26 25.43 12.57
CA LEU A 418 17.38 25.49 13.75
C LEU A 418 17.84 24.50 14.83
N ALA A 419 18.12 23.25 14.47
CA ALA A 419 18.62 22.24 15.41
C ALA A 419 19.90 22.69 16.12
N ARG A 420 20.86 23.27 15.38
CA ARG A 420 22.10 23.79 15.92
C ARG A 420 21.90 24.98 16.88
N ARG A 421 20.96 25.88 16.54
CA ARG A 421 20.57 26.99 17.46
C ARG A 421 19.97 26.46 18.77
N LYS A 422 19.28 25.31 18.75
CA LYS A 422 18.76 24.62 19.94
C LYS A 422 19.83 23.79 20.68
N GLY A 423 21.09 23.92 20.34
CA GLY A 423 22.20 23.25 20.99
C GLY A 423 22.38 21.79 20.55
N ARG A 424 21.69 21.32 19.48
CA ARG A 424 21.80 19.96 18.95
C ARG A 424 23.06 19.84 18.07
N LYS A 425 24.24 19.72 18.67
CA LYS A 425 25.53 19.66 17.95
C LYS A 425 25.68 18.42 17.05
N ARG A 426 24.95 17.34 17.35
CA ARG A 426 24.95 16.07 16.59
C ARG A 426 23.76 15.94 15.65
N ALA A 427 23.02 17.02 15.45
CA ALA A 427 21.84 16.97 14.60
C ALA A 427 22.18 16.56 13.16
N SER A 428 21.29 15.78 12.58
CA SER A 428 21.34 15.41 11.16
C SER A 428 19.95 15.45 10.53
N VAL A 429 19.90 15.84 9.27
CA VAL A 429 18.68 15.89 8.47
C VAL A 429 18.84 14.94 7.28
N SER A 430 17.91 14.01 7.11
CA SER A 430 17.85 13.16 5.94
C SER A 430 16.69 13.62 5.04
N ALA A 431 16.99 14.06 3.83
CA ALA A 431 16.01 14.38 2.80
C ALA A 431 15.89 13.20 1.82
N SER A 432 14.69 12.65 1.68
CA SER A 432 14.39 11.58 0.72
C SER A 432 13.40 12.13 -0.31
N VAL A 433 13.77 12.08 -1.59
CA VAL A 433 13.00 12.69 -2.68
C VAL A 433 12.48 11.60 -3.61
N ALA A 434 11.15 11.51 -3.76
CA ALA A 434 10.51 10.59 -4.70
C ALA A 434 10.22 11.29 -6.03
N GLY A 435 10.26 10.55 -7.14
CA GLY A 435 9.70 11.03 -8.41
C GLY A 435 8.18 11.09 -8.33
N PHE A 436 7.58 12.18 -8.80
CA PHE A 436 6.12 12.27 -8.88
C PHE A 436 5.56 11.28 -9.91
N VAL A 437 4.57 10.52 -9.49
CA VAL A 437 3.82 9.59 -10.33
C VAL A 437 2.35 9.99 -10.33
N PRO A 438 1.78 10.42 -11.47
CA PRO A 438 0.34 10.69 -11.56
C PRO A 438 -0.46 9.41 -11.34
N LYS A 439 -1.36 9.40 -10.38
CA LYS A 439 -2.21 8.24 -10.05
C LYS A 439 -3.66 8.48 -10.47
N GLY A 440 -4.34 7.42 -10.90
CA GLY A 440 -5.78 7.44 -11.17
C GLY A 440 -6.61 7.90 -9.97
N HIS A 441 -7.78 8.45 -10.22
CA HIS A 441 -8.71 8.99 -9.21
C HIS A 441 -8.13 10.14 -8.36
N THR A 442 -7.13 10.86 -8.88
CA THR A 442 -6.57 12.07 -8.24
C THR A 442 -6.75 13.29 -9.13
N PRO A 443 -6.73 14.52 -8.58
CA PRO A 443 -6.70 15.74 -9.39
C PRO A 443 -5.57 15.77 -10.42
N PHE A 444 -4.47 15.07 -10.16
CA PHE A 444 -3.31 15.02 -11.05
C PHE A 444 -3.30 13.81 -12.01
N GLN A 445 -4.39 13.08 -12.14
CA GLN A 445 -4.47 11.93 -13.06
C GLN A 445 -4.27 12.28 -14.54
N TRP A 446 -4.48 13.53 -14.94
CA TRP A 446 -4.26 14.01 -16.30
C TRP A 446 -2.85 14.56 -16.56
N GLU A 447 -2.07 14.79 -15.47
CA GLU A 447 -0.73 15.36 -15.58
C GLU A 447 0.24 14.41 -16.27
N ARG A 448 1.25 14.99 -16.93
CA ARG A 448 2.40 14.20 -17.39
C ARG A 448 3.29 13.78 -16.23
N GLN A 449 4.03 12.71 -16.43
CA GLN A 449 5.17 12.37 -15.60
C GLN A 449 6.46 12.88 -16.23
N ASN A 450 7.48 13.21 -15.44
CA ASN A 450 8.80 13.51 -15.96
C ASN A 450 9.43 12.27 -16.60
N THR A 451 10.29 12.49 -17.61
CA THR A 451 11.10 11.43 -18.21
C THR A 451 12.20 10.98 -17.24
N VAL A 452 12.83 9.86 -17.56
CA VAL A 452 14.01 9.37 -16.81
C VAL A 452 15.13 10.41 -16.79
N GLU A 453 15.36 11.07 -17.93
CA GLU A 453 16.39 12.10 -18.09
C GLU A 453 16.08 13.32 -17.21
N GLU A 454 14.83 13.81 -17.22
CA GLU A 454 14.41 14.94 -16.38
C GLU A 454 14.58 14.62 -14.89
N PHE A 455 14.17 13.42 -14.45
CA PHE A 455 14.39 12.99 -13.07
C PHE A 455 15.88 12.89 -12.71
N ARG A 456 16.72 12.39 -13.59
CA ARG A 456 18.16 12.33 -13.38
C ARG A 456 18.79 13.72 -13.28
N GLU A 457 18.37 14.67 -14.11
CA GLU A 457 18.84 16.06 -14.07
C GLU A 457 18.46 16.72 -12.76
N LYS A 458 17.20 16.62 -12.35
CA LYS A 458 16.70 17.14 -11.06
C LYS A 458 17.43 16.50 -9.88
N GLY A 459 17.61 15.19 -9.88
CA GLY A 459 18.35 14.48 -8.83
C GLY A 459 19.82 14.91 -8.73
N ARG A 460 20.51 15.14 -9.87
CA ARG A 460 21.88 15.67 -9.91
C ARG A 460 21.95 17.11 -9.42
N HIS A 461 20.97 17.95 -9.82
CA HIS A 461 20.84 19.33 -9.34
C HIS A 461 20.74 19.37 -7.81
N LEU A 462 19.81 18.61 -7.23
CA LEU A 462 19.61 18.54 -5.79
C LEU A 462 20.89 18.08 -5.05
N LYS A 463 21.51 17.00 -5.50
CA LYS A 463 22.78 16.51 -4.88
C LYS A 463 23.89 17.54 -4.97
N GLY A 464 24.00 18.27 -6.08
CA GLY A 464 25.00 19.31 -6.29
C GLY A 464 24.86 20.53 -5.36
N ARG A 465 23.67 20.76 -4.82
CA ARG A 465 23.38 21.90 -3.90
C ARG A 465 23.68 21.59 -2.43
N VAL A 466 23.70 20.33 -2.03
CA VAL A 466 23.99 19.94 -0.64
C VAL A 466 25.45 20.20 -0.32
N ARG A 467 25.72 21.03 0.71
CA ARG A 467 27.07 21.41 1.15
C ARG A 467 27.45 20.87 2.52
N ASP A 468 26.46 20.72 3.41
CA ASP A 468 26.69 20.31 4.80
C ASP A 468 26.64 18.79 4.93
N ARG A 469 27.68 18.19 5.52
CA ARG A 469 27.80 16.73 5.72
C ARG A 469 26.75 16.15 6.67
N ALA A 470 26.10 16.98 7.48
CA ALA A 470 24.99 16.57 8.36
C ALA A 470 23.66 16.48 7.61
N ILE A 471 23.61 16.85 6.32
CA ILE A 471 22.46 16.65 5.45
C ILE A 471 22.76 15.49 4.51
N SER A 472 21.93 14.44 4.59
CA SER A 472 21.93 13.33 3.66
C SER A 472 20.76 13.48 2.70
N LEU A 473 21.02 13.57 1.39
CA LEU A 473 19.98 13.61 0.35
C LEU A 473 20.03 12.37 -0.51
N SER A 474 18.92 11.66 -0.58
CA SER A 474 18.71 10.52 -1.48
C SER A 474 17.48 10.77 -2.35
N TYR A 475 17.46 10.19 -3.53
CA TYR A 475 16.25 10.17 -4.37
C TYR A 475 16.03 8.77 -4.93
N HIS A 476 14.76 8.48 -5.27
CA HIS A 476 14.36 7.20 -5.86
C HIS A 476 14.97 7.05 -7.25
N GLU A 477 15.22 5.81 -7.65
CA GLU A 477 15.72 5.52 -8.99
C GLU A 477 14.73 6.03 -10.05
N PRO A 478 15.19 6.92 -10.96
CA PRO A 478 14.34 7.51 -12.00
C PRO A 478 13.65 6.50 -12.89
N GLU A 479 14.33 5.41 -13.19
CA GLU A 479 13.85 4.32 -14.04
C GLU A 479 12.69 3.57 -13.40
N GLN A 480 12.76 3.30 -12.08
CA GLN A 480 11.67 2.68 -11.35
C GLN A 480 10.46 3.61 -11.27
N SER A 481 10.67 4.88 -10.97
CA SER A 481 9.59 5.88 -10.94
C SER A 481 8.90 6.02 -12.30
N PHE A 482 9.67 5.97 -13.39
CA PHE A 482 9.13 6.01 -14.76
C PHE A 482 8.26 4.77 -15.04
N LEU A 483 8.77 3.57 -14.78
CA LEU A 483 8.01 2.34 -14.99
C LEU A 483 6.74 2.29 -14.13
N GLU A 484 6.82 2.72 -12.87
CA GLU A 484 5.65 2.84 -11.99
C GLU A 484 4.56 3.69 -12.64
N GLY A 485 4.91 4.84 -13.24
CA GLY A 485 3.95 5.70 -13.93
C GLY A 485 3.33 5.06 -15.15
N VAL A 486 4.10 4.29 -15.91
CA VAL A 486 3.61 3.52 -17.06
C VAL A 486 2.58 2.49 -16.60
N LEU A 487 2.88 1.71 -15.56
CA LEU A 487 2.01 0.66 -15.04
C LEU A 487 0.77 1.24 -14.34
N ALA A 488 0.92 2.32 -13.58
CA ALA A 488 -0.18 2.98 -12.88
C ALA A 488 -1.19 3.69 -13.80
N ARG A 489 -0.83 3.94 -15.06
CA ARG A 489 -1.65 4.67 -16.03
C ARG A 489 -1.94 3.88 -17.29
N GLY A 490 -1.46 2.64 -17.34
CA GLY A 490 -1.63 1.72 -18.45
C GLY A 490 -3.09 1.36 -18.71
N ASP A 491 -3.36 0.97 -19.93
CA ASP A 491 -4.58 0.29 -20.32
C ASP A 491 -4.32 -1.21 -20.49
N ARG A 492 -5.32 -1.95 -20.97
CA ARG A 492 -5.27 -3.41 -21.10
C ARG A 492 -4.14 -3.93 -22.02
N ARG A 493 -3.65 -3.10 -22.97
CA ARG A 493 -2.53 -3.46 -23.85
C ARG A 493 -1.23 -3.68 -23.06
N VAL A 494 -1.09 -3.02 -21.91
CA VAL A 494 0.09 -3.17 -21.03
C VAL A 494 0.20 -4.58 -20.46
N ALA A 495 -0.88 -5.35 -20.39
CA ALA A 495 -0.83 -6.74 -19.93
C ALA A 495 0.10 -7.60 -20.81
N ASP A 496 0.07 -7.41 -22.12
CA ASP A 496 0.94 -8.14 -23.06
C ASP A 496 2.42 -7.80 -22.82
N VAL A 497 2.69 -6.51 -22.53
CA VAL A 497 4.03 -6.03 -22.19
C VAL A 497 4.51 -6.62 -20.86
N ILE A 498 3.64 -6.65 -19.83
CA ILE A 498 3.94 -7.26 -18.52
C ILE A 498 4.29 -8.73 -18.70
N GLU A 499 3.48 -9.48 -19.45
CA GLU A 499 3.74 -10.89 -19.70
C GLU A 499 5.04 -11.10 -20.48
N ARG A 500 5.34 -10.26 -21.48
CA ARG A 500 6.58 -10.33 -22.25
C ARG A 500 7.80 -10.03 -21.37
N ALA A 501 7.77 -8.96 -20.58
CA ALA A 501 8.83 -8.59 -19.66
C ALA A 501 9.08 -9.73 -18.64
N TRP A 502 8.02 -10.30 -18.08
CA TRP A 502 8.10 -11.46 -17.19
C TRP A 502 8.74 -12.67 -17.87
N ARG A 503 8.33 -13.02 -19.10
CA ARG A 503 8.90 -14.15 -19.87
C ARG A 503 10.39 -13.96 -20.19
N THR A 504 10.86 -12.71 -20.29
CA THR A 504 12.26 -12.37 -20.49
C THR A 504 13.03 -12.17 -19.18
N GLY A 505 12.39 -12.41 -18.02
CA GLY A 505 13.05 -12.50 -16.72
C GLY A 505 12.88 -11.27 -15.81
N ALA A 506 11.91 -10.39 -16.06
CA ALA A 506 11.55 -9.36 -15.10
C ALA A 506 10.94 -10.01 -13.85
N ARG A 507 11.47 -9.66 -12.68
CA ARG A 507 11.08 -10.14 -11.35
C ARG A 507 11.38 -9.06 -10.33
N PHE A 508 10.52 -8.93 -9.32
CA PHE A 508 10.75 -8.01 -8.20
C PHE A 508 11.17 -6.62 -8.65
N ASP A 509 10.40 -6.01 -9.56
CA ASP A 509 10.76 -4.74 -10.19
C ASP A 509 10.85 -3.56 -9.20
N SER A 510 10.32 -3.70 -7.99
CA SER A 510 10.53 -2.76 -6.87
C SER A 510 11.89 -2.88 -6.17
N TRP A 511 12.67 -3.93 -6.46
CA TRP A 511 13.96 -4.19 -5.85
C TRP A 511 15.10 -3.85 -6.81
N SER A 512 16.01 -2.97 -6.39
CA SER A 512 17.10 -2.48 -7.24
C SER A 512 18.04 -3.59 -7.76
N GLU A 513 18.17 -4.69 -6.98
CA GLU A 513 19.02 -5.83 -7.35
C GLU A 513 18.52 -6.62 -8.56
N THR A 514 17.22 -6.59 -8.80
CA THR A 514 16.56 -7.38 -9.87
C THR A 514 16.00 -6.51 -10.99
N PHE A 515 15.77 -5.24 -10.71
CA PHE A 515 15.18 -4.30 -11.66
C PHE A 515 16.05 -4.10 -12.90
N ASN A 516 15.42 -4.13 -14.07
CA ASN A 516 16.09 -3.86 -15.35
C ASN A 516 15.11 -3.19 -16.33
N LEU A 517 15.24 -1.88 -16.49
CA LEU A 517 14.37 -1.10 -17.39
C LEU A 517 14.46 -1.57 -18.85
N GLN A 518 15.66 -1.99 -19.32
CA GLN A 518 15.82 -2.38 -20.73
C GLN A 518 14.91 -3.55 -21.12
N ARG A 519 14.69 -4.53 -20.23
CA ARG A 519 13.74 -5.63 -20.48
C ARG A 519 12.32 -5.13 -20.76
N TRP A 520 11.93 -4.10 -20.04
CA TRP A 520 10.62 -3.47 -20.22
C TRP A 520 10.54 -2.70 -21.54
N LEU A 521 11.61 -1.94 -21.88
CA LEU A 521 11.66 -1.22 -23.16
C LEU A 521 11.63 -2.20 -24.34
N ASP A 522 12.38 -3.30 -24.28
CA ASP A 522 12.36 -4.37 -25.29
C ASP A 522 10.96 -5.01 -25.41
N ALA A 523 10.24 -5.17 -24.27
CA ALA A 523 8.89 -5.70 -24.26
C ALA A 523 7.88 -4.72 -24.89
N PHE A 524 8.02 -3.42 -24.62
CA PHE A 524 7.22 -2.37 -25.28
C PHE A 524 7.46 -2.34 -26.79
N GLU A 525 8.73 -2.37 -27.21
CA GLU A 525 9.12 -2.40 -28.63
C GLU A 525 8.54 -3.64 -29.35
N PHE A 526 8.64 -4.82 -28.70
CA PHE A 526 8.08 -6.08 -29.24
C PHE A 526 6.59 -5.97 -29.55
N HIS A 527 5.82 -5.25 -28.73
CA HIS A 527 4.39 -5.03 -28.93
C HIS A 527 4.06 -3.76 -29.72
N SER A 528 5.07 -3.08 -30.28
CA SER A 528 4.90 -1.82 -31.02
C SER A 528 4.18 -0.73 -30.20
N LEU A 529 4.41 -0.71 -28.89
CA LEU A 529 3.90 0.28 -27.95
C LEU A 529 5.02 1.19 -27.45
N SER A 530 4.68 2.45 -27.16
CA SER A 530 5.61 3.38 -26.52
C SER A 530 5.23 3.55 -25.04
N PRO A 531 6.17 3.36 -24.09
CA PRO A 531 5.90 3.62 -22.69
C PRO A 531 5.52 5.09 -22.43
N HIS A 532 6.02 6.02 -23.25
CA HIS A 532 5.70 7.46 -23.17
C HIS A 532 4.23 7.77 -23.46
N GLU A 533 3.51 6.91 -24.20
CA GLU A 533 2.06 7.04 -24.41
C GLU A 533 1.30 7.08 -23.08
N PHE A 534 1.76 6.31 -22.09
CA PHE A 534 1.10 6.20 -20.79
C PHE A 534 1.52 7.30 -19.81
N THR A 535 2.69 7.90 -19.97
CA THR A 535 3.24 8.93 -19.07
C THR A 535 3.02 10.37 -19.56
N ARG A 536 2.47 10.56 -20.77
CA ARG A 536 2.15 11.89 -21.32
C ARG A 536 1.05 12.59 -20.51
N GLU A 537 0.93 13.90 -20.70
CA GLU A 537 -0.27 14.63 -20.30
C GLU A 537 -1.48 14.11 -21.11
N ARG A 538 -2.63 14.01 -20.44
CA ARG A 538 -3.90 13.62 -21.05
C ARG A 538 -4.85 14.81 -21.10
N ASP A 539 -5.64 14.91 -22.19
CA ASP A 539 -6.68 15.91 -22.26
C ASP A 539 -7.79 15.64 -21.24
N GLU A 540 -8.37 16.71 -20.68
CA GLU A 540 -9.47 16.59 -19.71
C GLU A 540 -10.70 15.88 -20.27
N SER A 541 -10.89 15.83 -21.59
CA SER A 541 -12.00 15.13 -22.26
C SER A 541 -11.67 13.69 -22.65
N GLU A 542 -10.40 13.29 -22.61
CA GLU A 542 -9.96 11.94 -22.97
C GLU A 542 -10.51 10.89 -21.99
N PRO A 543 -11.06 9.76 -22.49
CA PRO A 543 -11.42 8.64 -21.64
C PRO A 543 -10.19 8.05 -20.94
N LEU A 544 -10.31 7.76 -19.66
CA LEU A 544 -9.22 7.18 -18.87
C LEU A 544 -9.43 5.67 -18.70
N PRO A 545 -8.36 4.86 -18.66
CA PRO A 545 -8.46 3.41 -18.53
C PRO A 545 -9.24 2.92 -17.31
N TRP A 546 -9.40 3.77 -16.30
CA TRP A 546 -10.10 3.48 -15.04
C TRP A 546 -11.47 4.15 -14.90
N ASP A 547 -12.02 4.79 -15.96
CA ASP A 547 -13.31 5.52 -15.89
C ASP A 547 -14.51 4.60 -15.59
N HIS A 548 -14.38 3.30 -15.83
CA HIS A 548 -15.36 2.28 -15.47
C HIS A 548 -15.36 1.90 -13.98
N ILE A 549 -14.40 2.40 -13.19
CA ILE A 549 -14.33 2.24 -11.75
C ILE A 549 -14.80 3.53 -11.09
N ASP A 550 -15.97 3.50 -10.45
CA ASP A 550 -16.51 4.64 -9.70
C ASP A 550 -15.92 4.67 -8.29
N SER A 551 -14.95 5.55 -8.07
CA SER A 551 -14.34 5.78 -6.75
C SER A 551 -15.25 6.57 -5.79
N GLY A 552 -16.40 7.05 -6.24
CA GLY A 552 -17.30 7.95 -5.52
C GLY A 552 -16.89 9.42 -5.61
N LEU A 553 -15.76 9.74 -6.27
CA LEU A 553 -15.33 11.12 -6.51
C LEU A 553 -15.88 11.59 -7.86
N THR A 554 -16.47 12.78 -7.87
CA THR A 554 -16.96 13.33 -9.16
C THR A 554 -15.81 13.87 -10.01
N ARG A 555 -15.93 13.74 -11.32
CA ARG A 555 -14.96 14.31 -12.28
C ARG A 555 -14.84 15.82 -12.13
N GLU A 556 -15.95 16.52 -11.86
CA GLU A 556 -16.00 17.97 -11.64
C GLU A 556 -15.18 18.37 -10.40
N PHE A 557 -15.20 17.57 -9.34
CA PHE A 557 -14.35 17.81 -8.16
C PHE A 557 -12.87 17.69 -8.53
N LEU A 558 -12.47 16.62 -9.21
CA LEU A 558 -11.07 16.40 -9.60
C LEU A 558 -10.56 17.51 -10.51
N LEU A 559 -11.34 17.92 -11.50
CA LEU A 559 -11.00 19.03 -12.41
C LEU A 559 -10.94 20.38 -11.68
N ARG A 560 -11.87 20.64 -10.77
CA ARG A 560 -11.84 21.87 -9.95
C ARG A 560 -10.58 21.93 -9.10
N GLU A 561 -10.18 20.82 -8.48
CA GLU A 561 -8.96 20.76 -7.69
C GLU A 561 -7.70 20.88 -8.56
N ARG A 562 -7.69 20.33 -9.79
CA ARG A 562 -6.63 20.54 -10.76
C ARG A 562 -6.48 22.04 -11.09
N ARG A 563 -7.57 22.73 -11.41
CA ARG A 563 -7.55 24.18 -11.71
C ARG A 563 -7.09 25.01 -10.51
N ARG A 564 -7.47 24.65 -9.31
CA ARG A 564 -6.98 25.29 -8.07
C ARG A 564 -5.48 25.07 -7.89
N ALA A 565 -4.95 23.89 -8.22
CA ALA A 565 -3.53 23.62 -8.19
C ALA A 565 -2.73 24.60 -9.07
N TYR A 566 -3.12 24.76 -10.32
CA TYR A 566 -2.47 25.71 -11.25
C TYR A 566 -2.56 27.17 -10.80
N ALA A 567 -3.55 27.52 -10.01
CA ALA A 567 -3.68 28.83 -9.39
C ALA A 567 -3.01 28.92 -8.01
N ALA A 568 -2.30 27.88 -7.55
CA ALA A 568 -1.73 27.75 -6.21
C ALA A 568 -2.74 28.08 -5.09
N ARG A 569 -4.02 27.73 -5.28
CA ARG A 569 -5.08 27.95 -4.29
C ARG A 569 -5.33 26.69 -3.50
N THR A 570 -5.32 26.81 -2.18
CA THR A 570 -5.61 25.70 -1.27
C THR A 570 -7.11 25.40 -1.17
N THR A 571 -7.41 24.17 -0.77
CA THR A 571 -8.75 23.70 -0.40
C THR A 571 -8.70 23.31 1.08
N ALA A 572 -9.68 23.79 1.85
CA ALA A 572 -9.75 23.52 3.28
C ALA A 572 -9.89 22.01 3.59
N ASP A 573 -9.51 21.64 4.80
CA ASP A 573 -9.76 20.32 5.36
C ASP A 573 -11.27 20.00 5.38
N CYS A 574 -11.66 18.79 5.02
CA CYS A 574 -13.07 18.35 4.99
C CYS A 574 -13.79 18.50 6.35
N ARG A 575 -13.05 18.52 7.47
CA ARG A 575 -13.61 18.78 8.81
C ARG A 575 -13.96 20.24 9.03
N SER A 576 -13.34 21.15 8.29
CA SER A 576 -13.60 22.59 8.35
C SER A 576 -14.65 23.05 7.32
N GLY A 577 -14.95 22.23 6.34
CA GLY A 577 -15.94 22.55 5.31
C GLY A 577 -16.01 21.48 4.21
N CYS A 578 -17.19 21.25 3.67
CA CYS A 578 -17.39 20.27 2.62
C CYS A 578 -16.73 20.71 1.30
N ALA A 579 -15.82 19.89 0.76
CA ALA A 579 -15.18 20.11 -0.53
C ALA A 579 -16.05 19.70 -1.74
N ALA A 580 -17.27 19.25 -1.54
CA ALA A 580 -18.20 18.73 -2.58
C ALA A 580 -17.51 17.73 -3.52
N CYS A 581 -16.92 16.69 -2.95
CA CYS A 581 -16.15 15.67 -3.68
C CYS A 581 -17.02 14.60 -4.35
N GLY A 582 -18.31 14.49 -3.98
CA GLY A 582 -19.27 13.50 -4.51
C GLY A 582 -19.70 12.43 -3.50
N LEU A 583 -18.96 12.21 -2.41
CA LEU A 583 -19.19 11.09 -1.48
C LEU A 583 -20.40 11.26 -0.55
N GLY A 584 -21.03 12.45 -0.50
CA GLY A 584 -22.27 12.66 0.28
C GLY A 584 -22.10 12.33 1.77
N CYS A 585 -20.98 12.73 2.39
CA CYS A 585 -20.69 12.46 3.80
C CYS A 585 -21.83 12.90 4.70
N ARG A 586 -22.62 11.98 5.24
CA ARG A 586 -23.65 12.27 6.24
C ARG A 586 -22.97 12.31 7.61
N GLY A 587 -22.95 13.50 8.23
CA GLY A 587 -22.85 13.59 9.69
C GLY A 587 -21.47 13.50 10.33
N THR A 588 -20.51 14.33 9.92
CA THR A 588 -19.46 14.80 10.83
C THR A 588 -19.64 16.30 11.04
N GLY A 589 -20.68 16.70 11.77
CA GLY A 589 -20.83 18.02 12.42
C GLY A 589 -20.75 19.31 11.59
N ALA A 590 -20.61 19.26 10.27
CA ALA A 590 -20.68 20.41 9.39
C ALA A 590 -21.89 20.24 8.45
N SER A 591 -22.97 20.91 8.77
CA SER A 591 -24.06 21.17 7.83
C SER A 591 -23.51 21.87 6.59
N PRO A 592 -24.13 21.67 5.39
CA PRO A 592 -23.70 22.24 4.14
C PRO A 592 -23.64 23.76 4.13
#